data_84f3cbd0a6865ef02fe1bedfd6d9eb0c
#
_entry.id   84f3cbd0a6865ef02fe1bedfd6d9eb0c
#
_cell.length_a   1.000
_cell.length_b   1.000
_cell.length_c   1.000
_cell.angle_alpha   90.00
_cell.angle_beta   90.00
_cell.angle_gamma   90.00
#
_symmetry.space_group_name_H-M   'P 1'
#
loop_
_entity.id
_entity.type
_entity.pdbx_description
1 polymer ?
#
loop_
_entity_poly.entity_id
_entity_poly.type
_entity_poly.pdbx_seq_one_letter_code
_entity_poly.pdbx_strand_id
1 'polypeptide(L)'
;MNIKGTAAGGGNALLIPLTEFSMGLTGDINDIMNAHNLAMVALTARMQHERNYNDEQLQRLTKMRRLDVDPTRVEMGWIMDFCAQSLRNIIIGLGGRMDGFTMQSKFGIAVGSELMAILSIVRDLADLRERLDKITVAFDKGGNVVTTGDLEVGGAMTAWMRNTINPTLMSTAEYQPCMVHAGPFANIAVGQSSIIADRIGLKMFDYHVTESGFAADIGFEKFWNVKCRFSGLKPHVSVLTSTIRALKMHGGGPKVVAGLKLPEEYTKQNLGLLEKGLPNMVHHINTIRTSGINPVVCINAFHTDTKDEIAMVRKAAEEAGARCALSTHWADGGDGALELADVVKEACEDTNDFDFLYPLEMKLRDRVEKIAKVVYGADGVAWTPDAEKKAKMLEDDPQYADYATMMVKTHLSLTHDPALKGVPKGWSLPIRDVLIYSGAKFLCPCAGTISLMPGTSSDPAFRRVDVDTKTGKVQGIF
;
A
#
# COMPACT_ATOMS: atom_id res chain seq x y z
N MET A 1 -8.45 -13.15 2.79
CA MET A 1 -8.97 -11.77 2.68
C MET A 1 -10.23 -11.66 3.52
N ASN A 2 -10.38 -10.64 4.34
CA ASN A 2 -11.60 -10.48 5.09
C ASN A 2 -12.72 -9.86 4.22
N ILE A 3 -13.97 -9.89 4.70
CA ILE A 3 -15.17 -9.35 4.01
C ILE A 3 -14.96 -7.89 3.52
N LYS A 4 -14.06 -7.17 4.13
CA LYS A 4 -13.75 -5.76 3.89
C LYS A 4 -12.81 -5.55 2.71
N GLY A 5 -11.99 -6.54 2.36
CA GLY A 5 -11.07 -6.47 1.24
C GLY A 5 -11.76 -6.24 -0.10
N THR A 6 -12.97 -6.75 -0.27
CA THR A 6 -13.77 -6.49 -1.47
C THR A 6 -14.24 -5.04 -1.58
N ALA A 7 -14.56 -4.39 -0.46
CA ALA A 7 -14.92 -2.96 -0.44
C ALA A 7 -13.73 -2.05 -0.75
N ALA A 8 -12.51 -2.45 -0.39
CA ALA A 8 -11.28 -1.72 -0.67
C ALA A 8 -10.65 -2.06 -2.03
N GLY A 9 -11.31 -2.90 -2.87
CA GLY A 9 -10.80 -3.29 -4.18
C GLY A 9 -9.70 -4.35 -4.14
N GLY A 10 -9.53 -5.07 -3.01
CA GLY A 10 -8.59 -6.18 -2.90
C GLY A 10 -9.06 -7.44 -3.63
N GLY A 11 -8.13 -8.25 -4.13
CA GLY A 11 -8.39 -9.56 -4.71
C GLY A 11 -8.76 -10.62 -3.67
N ASN A 12 -9.21 -11.78 -4.10
CA ASN A 12 -9.46 -12.92 -3.22
C ASN A 12 -8.21 -13.79 -3.16
N ALA A 13 -7.82 -14.18 -1.94
CA ALA A 13 -6.76 -15.16 -1.72
C ALA A 13 -7.38 -16.44 -1.15
N LEU A 14 -7.01 -17.58 -1.74
CA LEU A 14 -7.45 -18.90 -1.30
C LEU A 14 -6.36 -19.53 -0.43
N LEU A 15 -6.33 -19.16 0.85
CA LEU A 15 -5.42 -19.72 1.84
C LEU A 15 -6.16 -20.64 2.81
N ILE A 16 -5.46 -21.62 3.35
CA ILE A 16 -5.98 -22.57 4.33
C ILE A 16 -5.45 -22.21 5.72
N PRO A 17 -6.30 -22.05 6.72
CA PRO A 17 -7.77 -22.19 6.73
C PRO A 17 -8.48 -20.94 6.16
N LEU A 18 -9.38 -21.17 5.20
CA LEU A 18 -9.98 -20.10 4.40
C LEU A 18 -10.95 -19.19 5.18
N THR A 19 -11.84 -19.78 5.95
CA THR A 19 -12.85 -19.01 6.72
C THR A 19 -12.17 -18.14 7.76
N GLU A 20 -11.28 -18.71 8.54
CA GLU A 20 -10.55 -18.05 9.60
C GLU A 20 -9.67 -16.92 9.03
N PHE A 21 -8.97 -17.16 7.91
CA PHE A 21 -8.21 -16.14 7.22
C PHE A 21 -9.11 -14.96 6.79
N SER A 22 -10.22 -15.25 6.17
CA SER A 22 -11.20 -14.24 5.71
C SER A 22 -11.84 -13.46 6.85
N MET A 23 -11.96 -14.07 8.04
CA MET A 23 -12.53 -13.45 9.25
C MET A 23 -11.50 -12.78 10.17
N GLY A 24 -10.23 -12.70 9.76
CA GLY A 24 -9.19 -11.97 10.47
C GLY A 24 -8.34 -12.80 11.41
N LEU A 25 -8.05 -14.06 11.08
CA LEU A 25 -7.22 -14.98 11.84
C LEU A 25 -5.85 -14.41 12.24
N THR A 26 -5.23 -13.61 11.36
CA THR A 26 -3.89 -13.09 11.60
C THR A 26 -3.79 -12.18 12.83
N GLY A 27 -4.90 -11.56 13.23
CA GLY A 27 -4.94 -10.66 14.38
C GLY A 27 -4.34 -9.27 14.13
N ASP A 28 -3.51 -9.12 13.11
CA ASP A 28 -2.74 -7.90 12.83
C ASP A 28 -3.61 -6.64 12.82
N ILE A 29 -4.76 -6.68 12.16
CA ILE A 29 -5.68 -5.55 12.06
C ILE A 29 -6.23 -5.14 13.43
N ASN A 30 -6.59 -6.12 14.26
CA ASN A 30 -7.14 -5.85 15.59
C ASN A 30 -6.09 -5.22 16.51
N ASP A 31 -4.88 -5.76 16.50
CA ASP A 31 -3.79 -5.26 17.35
C ASP A 31 -3.36 -3.85 16.91
N ILE A 32 -3.24 -3.62 15.59
CA ILE A 32 -2.95 -2.30 15.03
C ILE A 32 -4.06 -1.31 15.39
N MET A 33 -5.33 -1.71 15.30
CA MET A 33 -6.46 -0.86 15.64
C MET A 33 -6.44 -0.46 17.10
N ASN A 34 -6.15 -1.40 18.00
CA ASN A 34 -6.02 -1.13 19.43
C ASN A 34 -4.82 -0.23 19.74
N ALA A 35 -3.65 -0.53 19.19
CA ALA A 35 -2.44 0.27 19.42
C ALA A 35 -2.59 1.70 18.85
N HIS A 36 -3.13 1.86 17.65
CA HIS A 36 -3.35 3.16 17.03
C HIS A 36 -4.38 4.00 17.81
N ASN A 37 -5.54 3.42 18.11
CA ASN A 37 -6.58 4.14 18.84
C ASN A 37 -6.17 4.47 20.27
N LEU A 38 -5.27 3.68 20.87
CA LEU A 38 -4.67 4.02 22.18
C LEU A 38 -3.86 5.33 22.09
N ALA A 39 -3.13 5.56 20.99
CA ALA A 39 -2.44 6.84 20.78
C ALA A 39 -3.45 8.01 20.68
N MET A 40 -4.57 7.80 19.98
CA MET A 40 -5.64 8.81 19.90
C MET A 40 -6.33 9.07 21.23
N VAL A 41 -6.54 8.04 22.05
CA VAL A 41 -7.01 8.18 23.44
C VAL A 41 -6.01 9.00 24.25
N ALA A 42 -4.73 8.69 24.18
CA ALA A 42 -3.68 9.41 24.89
C ALA A 42 -3.65 10.91 24.47
N LEU A 43 -3.72 11.19 23.17
CA LEU A 43 -3.73 12.56 22.65
C LEU A 43 -4.96 13.35 23.15
N THR A 44 -6.16 12.81 22.97
CA THR A 44 -7.41 13.51 23.32
C THR A 44 -7.57 13.70 24.82
N ALA A 45 -7.16 12.70 25.62
CA ALA A 45 -7.11 12.81 27.08
C ALA A 45 -6.09 13.88 27.51
N ARG A 46 -4.91 13.90 26.88
CA ARG A 46 -3.88 14.89 27.16
C ARG A 46 -4.39 16.32 26.91
N MET A 47 -4.99 16.57 25.75
CA MET A 47 -5.59 17.88 25.42
C MET A 47 -6.67 18.29 26.43
N GLN A 48 -7.50 17.36 26.89
CA GLN A 48 -8.51 17.62 27.92
C GLN A 48 -7.87 17.98 29.27
N HIS A 49 -6.86 17.25 29.72
CA HIS A 49 -6.17 17.52 30.98
C HIS A 49 -5.45 18.88 30.92
N GLU A 50 -4.79 19.19 29.82
CA GLU A 50 -4.12 20.48 29.62
C GLU A 50 -5.10 21.66 29.58
N ARG A 51 -6.32 21.44 29.10
CA ARG A 51 -7.42 22.44 29.20
C ARG A 51 -7.88 22.64 30.62
N ASN A 52 -7.93 21.59 31.44
CA ASN A 52 -8.54 21.57 32.76
C ASN A 52 -7.59 21.98 33.87
N TYR A 53 -6.27 21.84 33.68
CA TYR A 53 -5.25 22.08 34.70
C TYR A 53 -4.23 23.13 34.23
N ASN A 54 -3.75 23.95 35.19
CA ASN A 54 -2.58 24.77 34.93
C ASN A 54 -1.30 23.92 35.02
N ASP A 55 -0.13 24.51 34.69
CA ASP A 55 1.13 23.76 34.62
C ASP A 55 1.56 23.12 35.94
N GLU A 56 1.37 23.85 37.05
CA GLU A 56 1.67 23.36 38.40
C GLU A 56 0.78 22.18 38.78
N GLN A 57 -0.50 22.28 38.50
CA GLN A 57 -1.47 21.19 38.72
C GLN A 57 -1.17 19.98 37.84
N LEU A 58 -0.85 20.21 36.56
CA LEU A 58 -0.51 19.16 35.60
C LEU A 58 0.73 18.40 36.07
N GLN A 59 1.78 19.13 36.44
CA GLN A 59 3.02 18.54 36.93
C GLN A 59 2.83 17.75 38.25
N ARG A 60 2.05 18.30 39.17
CA ARG A 60 1.80 17.65 40.45
C ARG A 60 0.96 16.38 40.32
N LEU A 61 -0.07 16.40 39.47
CA LEU A 61 -1.04 15.30 39.34
C LEU A 61 -0.56 14.20 38.41
N THR A 62 0.14 14.56 37.33
CA THR A 62 0.45 13.65 36.25
C THR A 62 1.96 13.44 36.04
N LYS A 63 2.82 14.31 36.61
CA LYS A 63 4.27 14.40 36.34
C LYS A 63 4.61 14.68 34.88
N MET A 64 3.65 15.15 34.10
CA MET A 64 3.81 15.41 32.66
C MET A 64 3.99 16.92 32.41
N ARG A 65 4.83 17.26 31.42
CA ARG A 65 4.93 18.64 30.89
C ARG A 65 3.73 18.96 29.98
N ARG A 66 3.36 20.22 29.84
CA ARG A 66 2.40 20.66 28.85
C ARG A 66 2.96 20.47 27.43
N LEU A 67 2.14 19.94 26.52
CA LEU A 67 2.46 19.81 25.09
C LEU A 67 1.89 20.95 24.25
N ASP A 68 0.82 21.60 24.74
CA ASP A 68 0.13 22.71 24.11
C ASP A 68 -0.30 22.43 22.64
N VAL A 69 -0.89 21.27 22.42
CA VAL A 69 -1.33 20.81 21.11
C VAL A 69 -2.28 21.80 20.46
N ASP A 70 -2.03 22.13 19.19
CA ASP A 70 -2.95 22.91 18.36
C ASP A 70 -4.09 22.00 17.86
N PRO A 71 -5.35 22.20 18.29
CA PRO A 71 -6.47 21.35 17.91
C PRO A 71 -6.82 21.42 16.42
N THR A 72 -6.30 22.42 15.70
CA THR A 72 -6.49 22.58 14.25
C THR A 72 -5.41 21.86 13.43
N ARG A 73 -4.37 21.35 14.10
CA ARG A 73 -3.21 20.68 13.48
C ARG A 73 -2.97 19.28 14.04
N VAL A 74 -4.07 18.53 14.21
CA VAL A 74 -4.02 17.12 14.58
C VAL A 74 -3.93 16.29 13.30
N GLU A 75 -2.79 15.64 13.11
CA GLU A 75 -2.50 14.85 11.89
C GLU A 75 -3.10 13.44 11.96
N MET A 76 -3.00 12.79 13.11
CA MET A 76 -3.51 11.45 13.36
C MET A 76 -5.04 11.48 13.56
N GLY A 77 -5.75 10.55 12.95
CA GLY A 77 -7.18 10.32 13.19
C GLY A 77 -7.42 9.00 13.89
N TRP A 78 -8.66 8.67 14.17
CA TRP A 78 -9.09 7.36 14.61
C TRP A 78 -9.06 6.38 13.46
N ILE A 79 -8.98 5.08 13.75
CA ILE A 79 -9.13 4.06 12.73
C ILE A 79 -10.19 3.04 13.12
N MET A 80 -10.78 2.43 12.11
CA MET A 80 -11.68 1.29 12.24
C MET A 80 -11.53 0.37 11.05
N ASP A 81 -11.98 -0.86 11.22
CA ASP A 81 -11.88 -1.85 10.17
C ASP A 81 -13.18 -2.03 9.38
N PHE A 82 -13.95 -0.97 9.19
CA PHE A 82 -15.16 -0.93 8.36
C PHE A 82 -15.12 0.25 7.41
N CYS A 83 -15.65 0.06 6.19
CA CYS A 83 -15.82 1.14 5.24
C CYS A 83 -17.07 1.95 5.60
N ALA A 84 -16.90 3.22 5.97
CA ALA A 84 -17.99 4.09 6.40
C ALA A 84 -17.69 5.55 6.01
N GLN A 85 -18.14 5.93 4.82
CA GLN A 85 -17.90 7.27 4.26
C GLN A 85 -18.40 8.42 5.14
N SER A 86 -19.41 8.19 5.97
CA SER A 86 -19.96 9.19 6.91
C SER A 86 -18.99 9.55 8.04
N LEU A 87 -17.95 8.74 8.26
CA LEU A 87 -16.96 8.94 9.32
C LEU A 87 -15.68 9.66 8.84
N ARG A 88 -15.63 10.10 7.60
CA ARG A 88 -14.45 10.79 7.03
C ARG A 88 -14.14 12.08 7.77
N ASN A 89 -15.17 12.82 8.18
CA ASN A 89 -15.06 14.03 8.97
C ASN A 89 -16.15 14.00 10.05
N ILE A 90 -15.72 14.10 11.30
CA ILE A 90 -16.61 14.09 12.47
C ILE A 90 -16.21 15.20 13.43
N ILE A 91 -17.08 15.52 14.36
CA ILE A 91 -16.79 16.39 15.50
C ILE A 91 -16.79 15.52 16.76
N ILE A 92 -15.77 15.64 17.58
CA ILE A 92 -15.64 14.96 18.87
C ILE A 92 -15.68 15.96 20.03
N GLY A 93 -15.88 15.49 21.27
CA GLY A 93 -15.84 16.31 22.46
C GLY A 93 -17.01 17.30 22.57
N LEU A 94 -18.20 16.94 22.08
CA LEU A 94 -19.39 17.81 22.08
C LEU A 94 -20.09 17.97 23.46
N GLY A 95 -19.72 17.12 24.42
CA GLY A 95 -20.29 17.17 25.76
C GLY A 95 -19.71 18.29 26.62
N GLY A 96 -19.82 18.14 27.93
CA GLY A 96 -19.29 19.08 28.91
C GLY A 96 -17.76 19.07 29.01
N ARG A 97 -17.26 19.78 30.03
CA ARG A 97 -15.81 19.90 30.30
C ARG A 97 -15.11 18.58 30.46
N MET A 98 -15.82 17.52 30.86
CA MET A 98 -15.27 16.19 31.09
C MET A 98 -15.29 15.26 29.84
N ASP A 99 -15.95 15.70 28.76
CA ASP A 99 -16.15 14.87 27.56
C ASP A 99 -15.09 15.13 26.45
N GLY A 100 -13.98 15.73 26.79
CA GLY A 100 -12.85 15.98 25.91
C GLY A 100 -12.78 17.43 25.39
N PHE A 101 -12.00 17.61 24.35
CA PHE A 101 -11.83 18.88 23.64
C PHE A 101 -12.67 18.85 22.36
N THR A 102 -13.53 19.87 22.17
CA THR A 102 -14.36 19.94 20.96
C THR A 102 -13.50 20.30 19.76
N MET A 103 -13.36 19.38 18.80
CA MET A 103 -12.60 19.61 17.59
C MET A 103 -13.08 18.71 16.44
N GLN A 104 -12.70 19.07 15.21
CA GLN A 104 -12.85 18.20 14.07
C GLN A 104 -11.89 17.00 14.19
N SER A 105 -12.37 15.83 13.85
CA SER A 105 -11.58 14.61 13.77
C SER A 105 -12.00 13.79 12.53
N LYS A 106 -11.37 12.64 12.34
CA LYS A 106 -11.62 11.75 11.19
C LYS A 106 -11.42 10.30 11.58
N PHE A 107 -12.06 9.40 10.84
CA PHE A 107 -11.70 8.00 10.83
C PHE A 107 -11.01 7.63 9.51
N GLY A 108 -9.98 6.80 9.60
CA GLY A 108 -9.38 6.06 8.49
C GLY A 108 -9.67 4.56 8.61
N ILE A 109 -9.39 3.81 7.55
CA ILE A 109 -9.41 2.34 7.58
C ILE A 109 -8.16 1.82 8.31
N ALA A 110 -8.27 0.73 9.08
CA ALA A 110 -7.17 0.17 9.86
C ALA A 110 -5.90 -0.10 9.02
N VAL A 111 -6.05 -0.61 7.81
CA VAL A 111 -4.94 -0.85 6.88
C VAL A 111 -4.27 0.45 6.35
N GLY A 112 -4.90 1.61 6.53
CA GLY A 112 -4.32 2.94 6.23
C GLY A 112 -3.50 3.53 7.38
N SER A 113 -3.41 2.84 8.51
CA SER A 113 -2.61 3.28 9.65
C SER A 113 -1.11 3.24 9.36
N GLU A 114 -0.38 4.24 9.88
CA GLU A 114 1.08 4.23 9.86
C GLU A 114 1.67 2.99 10.55
N LEU A 115 0.99 2.45 11.59
CA LEU A 115 1.41 1.23 12.28
C LEU A 115 1.46 0.03 11.32
N MET A 116 0.54 -0.04 10.37
CA MET A 116 0.53 -1.10 9.35
C MET A 116 1.73 -0.95 8.39
N ALA A 117 2.10 0.27 8.03
CA ALA A 117 3.30 0.54 7.24
C ALA A 117 4.57 0.19 8.03
N ILE A 118 4.64 0.58 9.31
CA ILE A 118 5.74 0.24 10.21
C ILE A 118 5.90 -1.29 10.30
N LEU A 119 4.81 -2.03 10.47
CA LEU A 119 4.84 -3.50 10.53
C LEU A 119 5.48 -4.15 9.29
N SER A 120 5.33 -3.52 8.11
CA SER A 120 5.93 -4.04 6.88
C SER A 120 7.45 -3.85 6.80
N ILE A 121 8.01 -2.91 7.55
CA ILE A 121 9.44 -2.53 7.44
C ILE A 121 10.28 -2.78 8.69
N VAL A 122 9.66 -3.12 9.81
CA VAL A 122 10.40 -3.43 11.04
C VAL A 122 11.25 -4.68 10.90
N ARG A 123 12.36 -4.68 11.62
CA ARG A 123 13.34 -5.77 11.64
C ARG A 123 13.23 -6.67 12.85
N ASP A 124 12.81 -6.10 13.98
CA ASP A 124 12.67 -6.75 15.27
C ASP A 124 11.83 -5.90 16.24
N LEU A 125 11.62 -6.42 17.45
CA LEU A 125 10.80 -5.75 18.47
C LEU A 125 11.41 -4.43 18.96
N ALA A 126 12.74 -4.29 18.97
CA ALA A 126 13.42 -3.07 19.38
C ALA A 126 13.21 -1.96 18.33
N ASP A 127 13.35 -2.28 17.04
CA ASP A 127 13.06 -1.37 15.93
C ASP A 127 11.57 -0.95 15.93
N LEU A 128 10.66 -1.90 16.21
CA LEU A 128 9.22 -1.58 16.37
C LEU A 128 9.02 -0.56 17.50
N ARG A 129 9.62 -0.80 18.67
CA ARG A 129 9.48 0.08 19.84
C ARG A 129 9.99 1.49 19.56
N GLU A 130 11.14 1.61 18.90
CA GLU A 130 11.73 2.89 18.53
C GLU A 130 10.85 3.67 17.54
N ARG A 131 10.31 2.98 16.51
CA ARG A 131 9.46 3.59 15.48
C ARG A 131 8.13 4.06 16.03
N LEU A 132 7.55 3.29 16.95
CA LEU A 132 6.28 3.63 17.59
C LEU A 132 6.38 4.89 18.49
N ASP A 133 7.54 5.30 18.97
CA ASP A 133 7.73 6.56 19.66
C ASP A 133 7.82 7.77 18.73
N LYS A 134 8.13 7.56 17.47
CA LYS A 134 8.40 8.62 16.49
C LYS A 134 7.18 9.02 15.64
N ILE A 135 6.04 8.39 15.84
CA ILE A 135 4.82 8.70 15.06
C ILE A 135 4.38 10.13 15.39
N THR A 136 4.24 10.96 14.37
CA THR A 136 3.69 12.30 14.50
C THR A 136 2.19 12.24 14.70
N VAL A 137 1.70 12.73 15.82
CA VAL A 137 0.26 12.75 16.15
C VAL A 137 -0.38 14.12 15.91
N ALA A 138 0.37 15.19 16.14
CA ALA A 138 -0.11 16.56 15.99
C ALA A 138 1.07 17.56 15.92
N PHE A 139 0.75 18.84 15.83
CA PHE A 139 1.69 19.94 16.09
C PHE A 139 1.23 20.73 17.31
N ASP A 140 2.20 21.31 18.04
CA ASP A 140 1.89 22.27 19.10
C ASP A 140 1.57 23.66 18.51
N LYS A 141 1.12 24.59 19.34
CA LYS A 141 0.84 25.97 18.92
C LYS A 141 2.08 26.75 18.45
N GLY A 142 3.28 26.30 18.83
CA GLY A 142 4.55 26.82 18.35
C GLY A 142 4.94 26.27 16.98
N GLY A 143 4.24 25.27 16.47
CA GLY A 143 4.54 24.62 15.19
C GLY A 143 5.50 23.44 15.30
N ASN A 144 5.87 23.01 16.50
CA ASN A 144 6.73 21.84 16.71
C ASN A 144 5.92 20.56 16.62
N VAL A 145 6.59 19.48 16.19
CA VAL A 145 5.99 18.14 16.11
C VAL A 145 5.73 17.59 17.50
N VAL A 146 4.55 17.01 17.70
CA VAL A 146 4.17 16.21 18.88
C VAL A 146 4.07 14.76 18.45
N THR A 147 4.78 13.88 19.15
CA THR A 147 4.88 12.46 18.82
C THR A 147 4.16 11.58 19.85
N THR A 148 4.00 10.30 19.50
CA THR A 148 3.57 9.24 20.45
C THR A 148 4.53 9.07 21.62
N GLY A 149 5.83 9.36 21.42
CA GLY A 149 6.83 9.41 22.48
C GLY A 149 6.58 10.55 23.48
N ASP A 150 6.18 11.75 22.99
CA ASP A 150 5.79 12.87 23.86
C ASP A 150 4.51 12.59 24.65
N LEU A 151 3.64 11.73 24.12
CA LEU A 151 2.46 11.22 24.82
C LEU A 151 2.79 10.07 25.81
N GLU A 152 4.02 9.56 25.80
CA GLU A 152 4.49 8.43 26.60
C GLU A 152 3.71 7.12 26.37
N VAL A 153 3.14 6.94 25.16
CA VAL A 153 2.23 5.83 24.83
C VAL A 153 2.90 4.69 24.02
N GLY A 154 4.08 4.94 23.42
CA GLY A 154 4.72 3.98 22.52
C GLY A 154 5.04 2.61 23.14
N GLY A 155 5.33 2.57 24.46
CA GLY A 155 5.52 1.29 25.18
C GLY A 155 4.25 0.43 25.22
N ALA A 156 3.11 1.04 25.52
CA ALA A 156 1.81 0.36 25.53
C ALA A 156 1.37 -0.06 24.13
N MET A 157 1.63 0.77 23.09
CA MET A 157 1.41 0.41 21.70
C MET A 157 2.26 -0.80 21.29
N THR A 158 3.53 -0.86 21.70
CA THR A 158 4.42 -2.00 21.44
C THR A 158 3.92 -3.27 22.12
N ALA A 159 3.39 -3.14 23.36
CA ALA A 159 2.84 -4.29 24.09
C ALA A 159 1.64 -4.90 23.33
N TRP A 160 0.77 -4.09 22.73
CA TRP A 160 -0.31 -4.56 21.86
C TRP A 160 0.23 -5.30 20.64
N MET A 161 1.30 -4.79 20.00
CA MET A 161 1.84 -5.33 18.76
C MET A 161 2.91 -6.42 18.96
N ARG A 162 3.17 -6.85 20.21
CA ARG A 162 4.21 -7.81 20.54
C ARG A 162 4.14 -9.12 19.77
N ASN A 163 2.95 -9.64 19.54
CA ASN A 163 2.73 -10.88 18.80
C ASN A 163 2.54 -10.61 17.30
N THR A 164 1.96 -9.45 16.96
CA THR A 164 1.68 -9.01 15.60
C THR A 164 2.95 -8.87 14.75
N ILE A 165 4.11 -8.66 15.38
CA ILE A 165 5.39 -8.58 14.67
C ILE A 165 5.79 -9.91 14.00
N ASN A 166 5.20 -11.02 14.40
CA ASN A 166 5.49 -12.33 13.82
C ASN A 166 4.54 -12.63 12.65
N PRO A 167 5.08 -13.05 11.49
CA PRO A 167 4.26 -13.50 10.37
C PRO A 167 3.38 -14.69 10.75
N THR A 168 2.16 -14.74 10.23
CA THR A 168 1.28 -15.88 10.36
C THR A 168 1.57 -16.88 9.24
N LEU A 169 1.93 -18.11 9.59
CA LEU A 169 2.13 -19.19 8.63
C LEU A 169 0.80 -19.83 8.30
N MET A 170 0.50 -19.86 7.01
CA MET A 170 -0.67 -20.49 6.42
C MET A 170 -0.25 -21.43 5.29
N SER A 171 -1.20 -22.07 4.66
CA SER A 171 -0.96 -22.95 3.51
C SER A 171 -1.75 -22.47 2.28
N THR A 172 -1.18 -22.65 1.09
CA THR A 172 -1.97 -22.61 -0.15
C THR A 172 -2.84 -23.86 -0.28
N ALA A 173 -3.75 -23.88 -1.25
CA ALA A 173 -4.58 -25.06 -1.56
C ALA A 173 -3.73 -26.27 -1.98
N GLU A 174 -2.51 -26.05 -2.44
CA GLU A 174 -1.52 -27.08 -2.84
C GLU A 174 -0.49 -27.36 -1.76
N TYR A 175 -0.79 -27.00 -0.50
CA TYR A 175 0.04 -27.27 0.68
C TYR A 175 1.41 -26.58 0.68
N GLN A 176 1.58 -25.53 -0.10
CA GLN A 176 2.79 -24.72 -0.05
C GLN A 176 2.71 -23.75 1.13
N PRO A 177 3.81 -23.51 1.86
CA PRO A 177 3.83 -22.55 2.96
C PRO A 177 3.62 -21.13 2.43
N CYS A 178 2.75 -20.38 3.11
CA CYS A 178 2.44 -19.00 2.80
C CYS A 178 2.51 -18.17 4.08
N MET A 179 3.40 -17.19 4.12
CA MET A 179 3.48 -16.25 5.25
C MET A 179 2.59 -15.04 4.97
N VAL A 180 1.61 -14.84 5.82
CA VAL A 180 0.72 -13.67 5.79
C VAL A 180 1.16 -12.70 6.86
N HIS A 181 1.55 -11.49 6.46
CA HIS A 181 2.03 -10.49 7.39
C HIS A 181 1.97 -9.10 6.80
N ALA A 182 1.45 -8.13 7.55
CA ALA A 182 1.25 -6.76 7.17
C ALA A 182 0.48 -6.60 5.85
N GLY A 183 -0.36 -5.60 5.76
CA GLY A 183 -1.16 -5.34 4.57
C GLY A 183 -1.51 -3.85 4.49
N PRO A 184 -0.49 -2.95 4.42
CA PRO A 184 -0.74 -1.53 4.38
C PRO A 184 -1.53 -1.15 3.12
N PHE A 185 -2.37 -0.13 3.26
CA PHE A 185 -3.16 0.40 2.16
C PHE A 185 -2.27 0.99 1.06
N ALA A 186 -2.78 1.07 -0.16
CA ALA A 186 -1.99 1.40 -1.36
C ALA A 186 -1.19 2.71 -1.27
N ASN A 187 -1.63 3.68 -0.48
CA ASN A 187 -0.93 4.96 -0.30
C ASN A 187 0.37 4.84 0.52
N ILE A 188 0.45 3.86 1.42
CA ILE A 188 1.61 3.61 2.30
C ILE A 188 2.17 2.20 2.18
N ALA A 189 1.69 1.40 1.22
CA ALA A 189 2.24 0.08 0.94
C ALA A 189 3.65 0.20 0.37
N VAL A 190 4.56 -0.59 0.92
CA VAL A 190 5.94 -0.70 0.42
C VAL A 190 6.06 -1.64 -0.80
N GLY A 191 4.94 -1.89 -1.44
CA GLY A 191 4.84 -2.79 -2.59
C GLY A 191 4.59 -4.24 -2.23
N GLN A 192 4.97 -4.71 -1.04
CA GLN A 192 4.99 -6.14 -0.68
C GLN A 192 4.66 -6.37 0.79
N SER A 193 4.76 -7.63 1.25
CA SER A 193 4.66 -8.05 2.64
C SER A 193 5.83 -7.55 3.50
N SER A 194 6.01 -8.06 4.70
CA SER A 194 7.00 -7.58 5.66
C SER A 194 8.43 -8.05 5.36
N ILE A 195 9.40 -7.26 5.82
CA ILE A 195 10.82 -7.62 5.78
C ILE A 195 11.10 -8.87 6.62
N ILE A 196 10.39 -9.07 7.73
CA ILE A 196 10.55 -10.27 8.58
C ILE A 196 10.13 -11.52 7.81
N ALA A 197 8.97 -11.47 7.11
CA ALA A 197 8.52 -12.60 6.29
C ALA A 197 9.52 -12.92 5.17
N ASP A 198 10.07 -11.89 4.49
CA ASP A 198 11.08 -12.11 3.45
C ASP A 198 12.34 -12.79 3.99
N ARG A 199 12.85 -12.33 5.15
CA ARG A 199 14.04 -12.91 5.77
C ARG A 199 13.84 -14.36 6.20
N ILE A 200 12.65 -14.69 6.71
CA ILE A 200 12.29 -16.06 7.05
C ILE A 200 12.23 -16.90 5.76
N GLY A 201 11.51 -16.44 4.75
CA GLY A 201 11.36 -17.15 3.48
C GLY A 201 12.69 -17.42 2.80
N LEU A 202 13.54 -16.41 2.66
CA LEU A 202 14.86 -16.53 2.05
C LEU A 202 15.83 -17.45 2.84
N LYS A 203 15.61 -17.61 4.15
CA LYS A 203 16.43 -18.50 4.97
C LYS A 203 15.97 -19.97 4.94
N MET A 204 14.67 -20.18 4.71
CA MET A 204 14.06 -21.51 4.82
C MET A 204 13.85 -22.21 3.50
N PHE A 205 13.79 -21.48 2.38
CA PHE A 205 13.41 -22.00 1.07
C PHE A 205 14.37 -21.57 -0.02
N ASP A 206 14.48 -22.36 -1.08
CA ASP A 206 15.32 -22.06 -2.25
C ASP A 206 14.79 -20.86 -3.05
N TYR A 207 13.48 -20.71 -3.10
CA TYR A 207 12.79 -19.59 -3.75
C TYR A 207 11.80 -18.95 -2.78
N HIS A 208 11.84 -17.63 -2.74
CA HIS A 208 10.87 -16.81 -2.00
C HIS A 208 10.15 -15.88 -2.96
N VAL A 209 8.84 -16.02 -3.05
CA VAL A 209 7.97 -15.19 -3.90
C VAL A 209 7.15 -14.26 -3.03
N THR A 210 7.11 -13.00 -3.38
CA THR A 210 6.32 -12.00 -2.67
C THR A 210 5.57 -11.12 -3.67
N GLU A 211 4.39 -10.65 -3.31
CA GLU A 211 3.50 -9.90 -4.19
C GLU A 211 3.73 -8.39 -4.05
N SER A 212 3.85 -7.69 -5.19
CA SER A 212 3.76 -6.23 -5.27
C SER A 212 2.38 -5.81 -5.77
N GLY A 213 1.70 -4.90 -5.07
CA GLY A 213 0.37 -4.45 -5.44
C GLY A 213 0.37 -3.51 -6.65
N PHE A 214 -0.66 -3.61 -7.49
CA PHE A 214 -0.87 -2.83 -8.72
C PHE A 214 0.21 -3.09 -9.79
N ALA A 215 0.66 -2.07 -10.54
CA ALA A 215 1.60 -2.25 -11.63
C ALA A 215 3.04 -1.81 -11.25
N ALA A 216 3.97 -1.91 -12.21
CA ALA A 216 5.37 -1.59 -11.94
C ALA A 216 5.62 -0.11 -11.60
N ASP A 217 4.74 0.76 -12.01
CA ASP A 217 4.79 2.19 -11.67
C ASP A 217 4.37 2.51 -10.22
N ILE A 218 3.74 1.58 -9.52
CA ILE A 218 3.30 1.76 -8.12
C ILE A 218 3.93 0.72 -7.21
N GLY A 219 3.51 -0.55 -7.29
CA GLY A 219 3.97 -1.59 -6.37
C GLY A 219 5.44 -1.89 -6.51
N PHE A 220 5.91 -2.11 -7.74
CA PHE A 220 7.32 -2.37 -7.98
C PHE A 220 8.20 -1.15 -7.70
N GLU A 221 7.78 0.06 -8.06
CA GLU A 221 8.53 1.29 -7.76
C GLU A 221 8.78 1.43 -6.25
N LYS A 222 7.74 1.23 -5.43
CA LYS A 222 7.85 1.30 -3.96
C LYS A 222 8.69 0.16 -3.38
N PHE A 223 8.54 -1.05 -3.91
CA PHE A 223 9.42 -2.15 -3.56
C PHE A 223 10.89 -1.81 -3.86
N TRP A 224 11.16 -1.39 -5.07
CA TRP A 224 12.48 -1.00 -5.55
C TRP A 224 13.13 0.10 -4.71
N ASN A 225 12.46 1.26 -4.59
CA ASN A 225 13.06 2.45 -4.00
C ASN A 225 12.81 2.61 -2.49
N VAL A 226 11.88 1.84 -1.91
CA VAL A 226 11.56 1.93 -0.48
C VAL A 226 11.92 0.64 0.24
N LYS A 227 11.25 -0.47 -0.07
CA LYS A 227 11.44 -1.71 0.70
C LYS A 227 12.85 -2.28 0.59
N CYS A 228 13.44 -2.29 -0.62
CA CYS A 228 14.82 -2.75 -0.81
C CYS A 228 15.83 -1.93 0.00
N ARG A 229 15.59 -0.62 0.18
CA ARG A 229 16.45 0.22 1.02
C ARG A 229 16.38 -0.16 2.50
N PHE A 230 15.17 -0.35 3.04
CA PHE A 230 14.99 -0.71 4.45
C PHE A 230 15.43 -2.13 4.77
N SER A 231 15.22 -3.05 3.84
CA SER A 231 15.54 -4.47 4.04
C SER A 231 17.01 -4.81 3.78
N GLY A 232 17.65 -4.10 2.85
CA GLY A 232 18.93 -4.47 2.27
C GLY A 232 18.85 -5.66 1.31
N LEU A 233 17.63 -6.16 1.04
CA LEU A 233 17.38 -7.30 0.14
C LEU A 233 17.17 -6.79 -1.29
N LYS A 234 17.66 -7.57 -2.25
CA LYS A 234 17.52 -7.28 -3.69
C LYS A 234 16.86 -8.48 -4.37
N PRO A 235 15.87 -8.27 -5.25
CA PRO A 235 15.27 -9.38 -6.00
C PRO A 235 16.16 -9.84 -7.14
N HIS A 236 16.02 -11.10 -7.53
CA HIS A 236 16.65 -11.61 -8.73
C HIS A 236 15.81 -11.32 -9.97
N VAL A 237 14.49 -11.45 -9.83
CA VAL A 237 13.51 -11.37 -10.91
C VAL A 237 12.29 -10.57 -10.46
N SER A 238 11.67 -9.87 -11.40
CA SER A 238 10.34 -9.29 -11.23
C SER A 238 9.36 -9.88 -12.23
N VAL A 239 8.30 -10.52 -11.74
CA VAL A 239 7.21 -11.03 -12.57
C VAL A 239 6.18 -9.93 -12.80
N LEU A 240 6.01 -9.54 -14.05
CA LEU A 240 4.97 -8.59 -14.49
C LEU A 240 3.75 -9.35 -14.97
N THR A 241 2.73 -9.45 -14.13
CA THR A 241 1.47 -10.07 -14.51
C THR A 241 0.69 -9.15 -15.44
N SER A 242 0.37 -9.63 -16.63
CA SER A 242 -0.39 -8.92 -17.65
C SER A 242 -1.58 -9.73 -18.12
N THR A 243 -2.70 -9.07 -18.43
CA THR A 243 -3.87 -9.70 -19.04
C THR A 243 -4.21 -9.05 -20.35
N ILE A 244 -4.64 -9.83 -21.34
CA ILE A 244 -5.07 -9.34 -22.65
C ILE A 244 -6.20 -8.32 -22.49
N ARG A 245 -7.12 -8.56 -21.56
CA ARG A 245 -8.22 -7.62 -21.25
C ARG A 245 -7.73 -6.25 -20.78
N ALA A 246 -6.74 -6.21 -19.89
CA ALA A 246 -6.15 -4.95 -19.42
C ALA A 246 -5.43 -4.21 -20.56
N LEU A 247 -4.70 -4.93 -21.40
CA LEU A 247 -4.03 -4.34 -22.56
C LEU A 247 -5.04 -3.76 -23.57
N LYS A 248 -6.13 -4.46 -23.86
CA LYS A 248 -7.22 -3.93 -24.68
C LYS A 248 -7.83 -2.67 -24.08
N MET A 249 -7.99 -2.60 -22.75
CA MET A 249 -8.46 -1.39 -22.07
C MET A 249 -7.47 -0.22 -22.27
N HIS A 250 -6.18 -0.47 -22.13
CA HIS A 250 -5.13 0.53 -22.39
C HIS A 250 -5.03 0.91 -23.86
N GLY A 251 -5.47 0.05 -24.77
CA GLY A 251 -5.58 0.33 -26.20
C GLY A 251 -6.78 1.19 -26.60
N GLY A 252 -7.59 1.62 -25.65
CA GLY A 252 -8.78 2.45 -25.86
C GLY A 252 -10.09 1.66 -25.90
N GLY A 253 -10.15 0.49 -25.31
CA GLY A 253 -11.36 -0.31 -25.16
C GLY A 253 -12.47 0.40 -24.39
N PRO A 254 -13.74 -0.01 -24.57
CA PRO A 254 -14.90 0.59 -23.91
C PRO A 254 -14.75 0.64 -22.39
N LYS A 255 -15.41 1.61 -21.74
CA LYS A 255 -15.40 1.75 -20.28
C LYS A 255 -15.99 0.51 -19.61
N VAL A 256 -15.24 -0.07 -18.67
CA VAL A 256 -15.69 -1.16 -17.82
C VAL A 256 -16.36 -0.58 -16.59
N VAL A 257 -17.55 -1.11 -16.24
CA VAL A 257 -18.30 -0.73 -15.05
C VAL A 257 -18.47 -1.96 -14.16
N ALA A 258 -18.07 -1.86 -12.91
CA ALA A 258 -18.20 -2.96 -11.97
C ALA A 258 -19.65 -3.44 -11.83
N GLY A 259 -19.85 -4.76 -11.83
CA GLY A 259 -21.17 -5.38 -11.75
C GLY A 259 -21.94 -5.48 -13.08
N LEU A 260 -21.44 -4.87 -14.16
CA LEU A 260 -22.02 -5.03 -15.50
C LEU A 260 -21.25 -6.08 -16.32
N LYS A 261 -21.95 -6.65 -17.33
CA LYS A 261 -21.33 -7.58 -18.29
C LYS A 261 -20.21 -6.84 -19.05
N LEU A 262 -19.07 -7.51 -19.20
CA LEU A 262 -17.96 -6.96 -19.99
C LEU A 262 -18.39 -6.76 -21.46
N PRO A 263 -17.99 -5.65 -22.09
CA PRO A 263 -18.13 -5.44 -23.53
C PRO A 263 -17.46 -6.56 -24.33
N GLU A 264 -17.98 -6.85 -25.51
CA GLU A 264 -17.50 -7.95 -26.37
C GLU A 264 -16.04 -7.76 -26.82
N GLU A 265 -15.57 -6.55 -26.92
CA GLU A 265 -14.18 -6.21 -27.26
C GLU A 265 -13.16 -6.86 -26.32
N TYR A 266 -13.55 -7.12 -25.07
CA TYR A 266 -12.69 -7.79 -24.07
C TYR A 266 -12.77 -9.31 -24.10
N THR A 267 -13.83 -9.85 -24.68
CA THR A 267 -14.09 -11.31 -24.66
C THR A 267 -13.99 -11.96 -26.03
N LYS A 268 -13.90 -11.18 -27.10
CA LYS A 268 -13.64 -11.62 -28.48
C LYS A 268 -12.27 -11.16 -28.94
N GLN A 269 -11.71 -11.86 -29.90
CA GLN A 269 -10.43 -11.47 -30.52
C GLN A 269 -10.51 -10.04 -31.06
N ASN A 270 -9.52 -9.22 -30.67
CA ASN A 270 -9.36 -7.86 -31.16
C ASN A 270 -7.89 -7.45 -31.18
N LEU A 271 -7.18 -7.89 -32.20
CA LEU A 271 -5.75 -7.65 -32.37
C LEU A 271 -5.42 -6.16 -32.48
N GLY A 272 -6.25 -5.38 -33.19
CA GLY A 272 -5.99 -3.95 -33.38
C GLY A 272 -6.12 -3.13 -32.08
N LEU A 273 -7.03 -3.52 -31.20
CA LEU A 273 -7.17 -2.91 -29.87
C LEU A 273 -6.03 -3.35 -28.94
N LEU A 274 -5.65 -4.62 -29.00
CA LEU A 274 -4.53 -5.17 -28.25
C LEU A 274 -3.21 -4.50 -28.63
N GLU A 275 -2.92 -4.38 -29.93
CA GLU A 275 -1.71 -3.74 -30.44
C GLU A 275 -1.54 -2.31 -29.90
N LYS A 276 -2.61 -1.53 -29.88
CA LYS A 276 -2.59 -0.17 -29.29
C LYS A 276 -2.32 -0.16 -27.80
N GLY A 277 -2.61 -1.25 -27.07
CA GLY A 277 -2.39 -1.35 -25.63
C GLY A 277 -1.02 -1.88 -25.25
N LEU A 278 -0.31 -2.60 -26.11
CA LEU A 278 1.01 -3.17 -25.85
C LEU A 278 2.04 -2.15 -25.33
N PRO A 279 2.09 -0.89 -25.81
CA PRO A 279 3.02 0.10 -25.29
C PRO A 279 2.95 0.29 -23.78
N ASN A 280 1.78 0.07 -23.15
CA ASN A 280 1.65 0.16 -21.70
C ASN A 280 2.45 -0.96 -20.99
N MET A 281 2.36 -2.20 -21.47
CA MET A 281 3.17 -3.32 -20.96
C MET A 281 4.66 -3.07 -21.17
N VAL A 282 5.04 -2.62 -22.37
CA VAL A 282 6.44 -2.30 -22.70
C VAL A 282 6.99 -1.22 -21.78
N HIS A 283 6.18 -0.21 -21.43
CA HIS A 283 6.57 0.82 -20.47
C HIS A 283 6.87 0.21 -19.08
N HIS A 284 6.05 -0.70 -18.59
CA HIS A 284 6.28 -1.39 -17.32
C HIS A 284 7.51 -2.32 -17.36
N ILE A 285 7.74 -3.02 -18.46
CA ILE A 285 8.97 -3.80 -18.68
C ILE A 285 10.20 -2.90 -18.57
N ASN A 286 10.19 -1.75 -19.24
CA ASN A 286 11.29 -0.79 -19.20
C ASN A 286 11.51 -0.20 -17.81
N THR A 287 10.44 0.05 -17.05
CA THR A 287 10.54 0.48 -15.64
C THR A 287 11.28 -0.55 -14.80
N ILE A 288 10.94 -1.84 -14.93
CA ILE A 288 11.65 -2.92 -14.22
C ILE A 288 13.11 -2.99 -14.66
N ARG A 289 13.39 -2.98 -15.97
CA ARG A 289 14.74 -3.02 -16.50
C ARG A 289 15.62 -1.84 -16.04
N THR A 290 15.02 -0.66 -15.84
CA THR A 290 15.75 0.52 -15.33
C THR A 290 16.30 0.29 -13.93
N SER A 291 15.72 -0.62 -13.14
CA SER A 291 16.27 -1.02 -11.84
C SER A 291 17.43 -2.02 -11.93
N GLY A 292 17.75 -2.51 -13.11
CA GLY A 292 18.72 -3.58 -13.34
C GLY A 292 18.19 -4.98 -13.08
N ILE A 293 16.89 -5.14 -12.75
CA ILE A 293 16.25 -6.44 -12.47
C ILE A 293 15.74 -7.08 -13.77
N ASN A 294 15.82 -8.41 -13.85
CA ASN A 294 15.34 -9.17 -15.00
C ASN A 294 13.81 -9.28 -14.96
N PRO A 295 13.06 -8.76 -15.99
CA PRO A 295 11.62 -8.90 -16.06
C PRO A 295 11.21 -10.24 -16.67
N VAL A 296 10.17 -10.85 -16.10
CA VAL A 296 9.41 -11.95 -16.67
C VAL A 296 7.97 -11.54 -16.82
N VAL A 297 7.42 -11.55 -18.02
CA VAL A 297 6.00 -11.29 -18.26
C VAL A 297 5.20 -12.57 -18.07
N CYS A 298 4.25 -12.53 -17.14
CA CYS A 298 3.24 -13.57 -16.98
C CYS A 298 1.99 -13.17 -17.74
N ILE A 299 1.65 -13.87 -18.82
CA ILE A 299 0.34 -13.73 -19.48
C ILE A 299 -0.66 -14.51 -18.64
N ASN A 300 -1.42 -13.81 -17.78
CA ASN A 300 -2.50 -14.41 -16.99
C ASN A 300 -3.74 -14.56 -17.88
N ALA A 301 -3.89 -15.75 -18.46
CA ALA A 301 -4.85 -16.03 -19.52
C ALA A 301 -6.27 -16.26 -18.99
N PHE A 302 -7.23 -15.74 -19.72
CA PHE A 302 -8.64 -16.07 -19.59
C PHE A 302 -9.04 -17.06 -20.68
N HIS A 303 -10.07 -17.86 -20.41
CA HIS A 303 -10.63 -18.84 -21.37
C HIS A 303 -11.10 -18.21 -22.71
N THR A 304 -11.25 -16.89 -22.75
CA THR A 304 -11.66 -16.12 -23.94
C THR A 304 -10.47 -15.62 -24.78
N ASP A 305 -9.26 -15.72 -24.25
CA ASP A 305 -8.08 -15.21 -24.93
C ASP A 305 -7.67 -16.15 -26.07
N THR A 306 -7.34 -15.58 -27.23
CA THR A 306 -7.05 -16.36 -28.43
C THR A 306 -5.53 -16.60 -28.58
N LYS A 307 -5.16 -17.64 -29.31
CA LYS A 307 -3.76 -17.98 -29.58
C LYS A 307 -3.00 -16.83 -30.26
N ASP A 308 -3.68 -16.10 -31.17
CA ASP A 308 -3.06 -14.98 -31.89
C ASP A 308 -2.81 -13.80 -30.93
N GLU A 309 -3.74 -13.53 -29.99
CA GLU A 309 -3.56 -12.48 -28.99
C GLU A 309 -2.42 -12.83 -28.01
N ILE A 310 -2.37 -14.08 -27.56
CA ILE A 310 -1.28 -14.58 -26.71
C ILE A 310 0.07 -14.47 -27.40
N ALA A 311 0.14 -14.88 -28.68
CA ALA A 311 1.36 -14.79 -29.47
C ALA A 311 1.83 -13.34 -29.68
N MET A 312 0.88 -12.41 -29.88
CA MET A 312 1.17 -10.97 -30.02
C MET A 312 1.75 -10.37 -28.73
N VAL A 313 1.20 -10.71 -27.57
CA VAL A 313 1.71 -10.24 -26.26
C VAL A 313 3.09 -10.83 -25.98
N ARG A 314 3.29 -12.13 -26.22
CA ARG A 314 4.59 -12.81 -26.06
C ARG A 314 5.67 -12.14 -26.91
N LYS A 315 5.39 -11.94 -28.20
CA LYS A 315 6.31 -11.27 -29.12
C LYS A 315 6.70 -9.87 -28.62
N ALA A 316 5.73 -9.07 -28.19
CA ALA A 316 5.99 -7.71 -27.71
C ALA A 316 6.81 -7.70 -26.40
N ALA A 317 6.60 -8.68 -25.51
CA ALA A 317 7.39 -8.83 -24.29
C ALA A 317 8.85 -9.20 -24.61
N GLU A 318 9.07 -10.16 -25.50
CA GLU A 318 10.40 -10.62 -25.92
C GLU A 318 11.17 -9.52 -26.67
N GLU A 319 10.51 -8.78 -27.57
CA GLU A 319 11.08 -7.61 -28.26
C GLU A 319 11.46 -6.49 -27.30
N ALA A 320 10.73 -6.34 -26.18
CA ALA A 320 11.06 -5.40 -25.10
C ALA A 320 12.18 -5.92 -24.17
N GLY A 321 12.70 -7.13 -24.40
CA GLY A 321 13.79 -7.73 -23.63
C GLY A 321 13.35 -8.37 -22.32
N ALA A 322 12.11 -8.85 -22.25
CA ALA A 322 11.60 -9.65 -21.15
C ALA A 322 11.39 -11.11 -21.58
N ARG A 323 11.64 -12.05 -20.67
CA ARG A 323 11.11 -13.41 -20.84
C ARG A 323 9.59 -13.38 -20.70
N CYS A 324 8.90 -14.36 -21.30
CA CYS A 324 7.44 -14.40 -21.25
C CYS A 324 6.94 -15.83 -21.08
N ALA A 325 5.97 -16.02 -20.18
CA ALA A 325 5.31 -17.30 -19.95
C ALA A 325 3.78 -17.12 -19.91
N LEU A 326 3.08 -18.15 -20.39
CA LEU A 326 1.63 -18.27 -20.25
C LEU A 326 1.30 -18.88 -18.87
N SER A 327 0.27 -18.39 -18.22
CA SER A 327 -0.27 -18.98 -16.99
C SER A 327 -1.78 -19.14 -17.07
N THR A 328 -2.25 -20.35 -16.83
CA THR A 328 -3.67 -20.73 -16.74
C THR A 328 -4.03 -21.18 -15.32
N HIS A 329 -3.25 -20.79 -14.32
CA HIS A 329 -3.37 -21.23 -12.93
C HIS A 329 -4.76 -21.04 -12.32
N TRP A 330 -5.55 -20.10 -12.81
CA TRP A 330 -6.93 -19.92 -12.35
C TRP A 330 -7.81 -21.14 -12.67
N ALA A 331 -7.64 -21.72 -13.85
CA ALA A 331 -8.43 -22.88 -14.29
C ALA A 331 -7.79 -24.21 -13.87
N ASP A 332 -6.45 -24.28 -13.95
CA ASP A 332 -5.68 -25.54 -13.93
C ASP A 332 -4.82 -25.68 -12.66
N GLY A 333 -4.95 -24.74 -11.68
CA GLY A 333 -4.16 -24.77 -10.47
C GLY A 333 -2.66 -24.62 -10.74
N GLY A 334 -1.81 -25.32 -9.97
CA GLY A 334 -0.37 -25.27 -10.10
C GLY A 334 0.14 -25.79 -11.44
N ASP A 335 -0.51 -26.78 -12.03
CA ASP A 335 -0.16 -27.29 -13.36
C ASP A 335 -0.22 -26.21 -14.44
N GLY A 336 -1.17 -25.27 -14.31
CA GLY A 336 -1.28 -24.11 -15.20
C GLY A 336 -0.21 -23.04 -15.01
N ALA A 337 0.67 -23.18 -14.04
CA ALA A 337 1.76 -22.23 -13.75
C ALA A 337 3.18 -22.82 -14.01
N LEU A 338 3.29 -24.05 -14.49
CA LEU A 338 4.59 -24.72 -14.66
C LEU A 338 5.50 -23.97 -15.64
N GLU A 339 5.00 -23.54 -16.80
CA GLU A 339 5.77 -22.73 -17.75
C GLU A 339 6.33 -21.47 -17.08
N LEU A 340 5.51 -20.77 -16.30
CA LEU A 340 5.93 -19.58 -15.57
C LEU A 340 7.02 -19.91 -14.55
N ALA A 341 6.86 -20.99 -13.80
CA ALA A 341 7.83 -21.42 -12.80
C ALA A 341 9.20 -21.72 -13.41
N ASP A 342 9.23 -22.43 -14.55
CA ASP A 342 10.47 -22.74 -15.23
C ASP A 342 11.16 -21.48 -15.78
N VAL A 343 10.42 -20.60 -16.43
CA VAL A 343 10.95 -19.32 -16.94
C VAL A 343 11.47 -18.42 -15.82
N VAL A 344 10.81 -18.38 -14.65
CA VAL A 344 11.28 -17.63 -13.48
C VAL A 344 12.57 -18.24 -12.92
N LYS A 345 12.66 -19.57 -12.82
CA LYS A 345 13.89 -20.27 -12.37
C LYS A 345 15.07 -19.94 -13.29
N GLU A 346 14.89 -20.05 -14.61
CA GLU A 346 15.91 -19.67 -15.58
C GLU A 346 16.32 -18.20 -15.43
N ALA A 347 15.36 -17.28 -15.25
CA ALA A 347 15.65 -15.86 -15.07
C ALA A 347 16.40 -15.57 -13.75
N CYS A 348 16.24 -16.41 -12.73
CA CYS A 348 16.99 -16.28 -11.48
C CYS A 348 18.48 -16.64 -11.61
N GLU A 349 18.86 -17.41 -12.62
CA GLU A 349 20.26 -17.77 -12.90
C GLU A 349 21.01 -16.62 -13.61
N ASP A 350 20.29 -15.68 -14.19
CA ASP A 350 20.91 -14.52 -14.83
C ASP A 350 21.44 -13.53 -13.80
N THR A 351 22.56 -12.90 -14.12
CA THR A 351 23.04 -11.75 -13.35
C THR A 351 22.11 -10.56 -13.51
N ASN A 352 22.05 -9.72 -12.49
CA ASN A 352 21.39 -8.42 -12.57
C ASN A 352 22.28 -7.31 -11.98
N ASP A 353 22.07 -6.10 -12.48
CA ASP A 353 22.83 -4.90 -12.08
C ASP A 353 21.92 -3.97 -11.26
N PHE A 354 21.28 -4.51 -10.20
CA PHE A 354 20.36 -3.76 -9.38
C PHE A 354 20.97 -2.48 -8.83
N ASP A 355 20.31 -1.36 -9.13
CA ASP A 355 20.61 -0.05 -8.54
C ASP A 355 19.33 0.72 -8.21
N PHE A 356 19.41 1.64 -7.26
CA PHE A 356 18.30 2.50 -6.91
C PHE A 356 18.09 3.62 -7.93
N LEU A 357 16.85 4.03 -8.13
CA LEU A 357 16.53 5.12 -9.05
C LEU A 357 17.20 6.45 -8.63
N TYR A 358 17.33 6.68 -7.33
CA TYR A 358 17.92 7.90 -6.77
C TYR A 358 18.63 7.61 -5.44
N PRO A 359 19.69 8.37 -5.09
CA PRO A 359 20.25 8.36 -3.74
C PRO A 359 19.35 9.11 -2.75
N LEU A 360 19.35 8.73 -1.46
CA LEU A 360 18.49 9.38 -0.45
C LEU A 360 18.92 10.84 -0.14
N GLU A 361 20.17 11.20 -0.42
CA GLU A 361 20.72 12.56 -0.26
C GLU A 361 20.12 13.54 -1.28
N MET A 362 19.52 13.04 -2.36
CA MET A 362 18.80 13.87 -3.33
C MET A 362 17.58 14.52 -2.66
N LYS A 363 17.33 15.81 -2.93
CA LYS A 363 16.20 16.54 -2.37
C LYS A 363 14.86 15.89 -2.76
N LEU A 364 13.86 16.00 -1.90
CA LEU A 364 12.54 15.38 -2.10
C LEU A 364 11.94 15.75 -3.46
N ARG A 365 11.97 17.03 -3.83
CA ARG A 365 11.39 17.50 -5.11
C ARG A 365 12.11 16.90 -6.32
N ASP A 366 13.42 16.75 -6.26
CA ASP A 366 14.22 16.15 -7.33
C ASP A 366 13.94 14.63 -7.44
N ARG A 367 13.77 13.94 -6.28
CA ARG A 367 13.34 12.53 -6.25
C ARG A 367 11.98 12.34 -6.90
N VAL A 368 11.01 13.22 -6.57
CA VAL A 368 9.66 13.20 -7.14
C VAL A 368 9.70 13.44 -8.65
N GLU A 369 10.51 14.40 -9.09
CA GLU A 369 10.66 14.68 -10.52
C GLU A 369 11.29 13.50 -11.27
N LYS A 370 12.30 12.86 -10.68
CA LYS A 370 12.94 11.68 -11.28
C LYS A 370 11.97 10.51 -11.40
N ILE A 371 11.18 10.22 -10.36
CA ILE A 371 10.13 9.19 -10.40
C ILE A 371 9.09 9.55 -11.49
N ALA A 372 8.59 10.78 -11.50
CA ALA A 372 7.59 11.22 -12.46
C ALA A 372 8.05 11.05 -13.92
N LYS A 373 9.28 11.43 -14.22
CA LYS A 373 9.83 11.32 -15.57
C LYS A 373 10.17 9.90 -15.98
N VAL A 374 10.89 9.18 -15.13
CA VAL A 374 11.42 7.85 -15.47
C VAL A 374 10.37 6.75 -15.34
N VAL A 375 9.59 6.78 -14.25
CA VAL A 375 8.63 5.70 -13.95
C VAL A 375 7.25 5.98 -14.55
N TYR A 376 6.78 7.23 -14.51
CA TYR A 376 5.42 7.54 -15.00
C TYR A 376 5.40 8.08 -16.43
N GLY A 377 6.54 8.53 -16.96
CA GLY A 377 6.62 9.10 -18.30
C GLY A 377 6.04 10.53 -18.40
N ALA A 378 6.00 11.27 -17.29
CA ALA A 378 5.62 12.67 -17.26
C ALA A 378 6.73 13.58 -17.84
N ASP A 379 6.37 14.75 -18.34
CA ASP A 379 7.33 15.75 -18.78
C ASP A 379 7.95 16.53 -17.60
N GLY A 380 7.25 16.57 -16.45
CA GLY A 380 7.68 17.25 -15.24
C GLY A 380 6.67 17.14 -14.11
N VAL A 381 6.86 17.96 -13.09
CA VAL A 381 6.02 18.01 -11.88
C VAL A 381 5.46 19.42 -11.68
N ALA A 382 4.17 19.51 -11.38
CA ALA A 382 3.49 20.76 -11.05
C ALA A 382 3.10 20.76 -9.56
N TRP A 383 3.77 21.58 -8.77
CA TRP A 383 3.49 21.72 -7.34
C TRP A 383 2.45 22.80 -7.08
N THR A 384 1.47 22.54 -6.18
CA THR A 384 0.69 23.62 -5.61
C THR A 384 1.55 24.46 -4.67
N PRO A 385 1.26 25.76 -4.47
CA PRO A 385 2.09 26.62 -3.60
C PRO A 385 2.28 26.07 -2.18
N ASP A 386 1.21 25.50 -1.59
CA ASP A 386 1.27 24.93 -0.24
C ASP A 386 2.11 23.65 -0.19
N ALA A 387 1.95 22.76 -1.19
CA ALA A 387 2.75 21.53 -1.29
C ALA A 387 4.24 21.85 -1.51
N GLU A 388 4.56 22.85 -2.33
CA GLU A 388 5.94 23.26 -2.58
C GLU A 388 6.59 23.84 -1.32
N LYS A 389 5.85 24.72 -0.61
CA LYS A 389 6.30 25.28 0.67
C LYS A 389 6.59 24.19 1.69
N LYS A 390 5.67 23.20 1.81
CA LYS A 390 5.82 22.07 2.72
C LYS A 390 7.02 21.18 2.32
N ALA A 391 7.15 20.86 1.04
CA ALA A 391 8.28 20.08 0.54
C ALA A 391 9.63 20.75 0.84
N LYS A 392 9.72 22.08 0.63
CA LYS A 392 10.93 22.85 0.95
C LYS A 392 11.24 22.82 2.45
N MET A 393 10.23 22.99 3.30
CA MET A 393 10.42 22.90 4.75
C MET A 393 10.97 21.52 5.15
N LEU A 394 10.48 20.44 4.56
CA LEU A 394 10.95 19.08 4.81
C LEU A 394 12.36 18.82 4.28
N GLU A 395 12.75 19.47 3.18
CA GLU A 395 14.10 19.38 2.62
C GLU A 395 15.15 20.13 3.44
N ASP A 396 14.73 21.19 4.13
CA ASP A 396 15.59 22.03 4.95
C ASP A 396 15.79 21.49 6.38
N ASP A 397 14.97 20.50 6.80
CA ASP A 397 15.06 19.88 8.12
C ASP A 397 15.83 18.54 8.07
N PRO A 398 17.01 18.47 8.73
CA PRO A 398 17.86 17.28 8.69
C PRO A 398 17.19 15.98 9.18
N GLN A 399 16.15 16.08 10.01
CA GLN A 399 15.46 14.89 10.52
C GLN A 399 14.79 14.09 9.42
N TYR A 400 14.45 14.69 8.27
CA TYR A 400 13.77 14.03 7.14
C TYR A 400 14.74 13.61 6.02
N ALA A 401 16.04 13.80 6.18
CA ALA A 401 17.05 13.56 5.13
C ALA A 401 17.09 12.10 4.65
N ASP A 402 16.85 11.14 5.57
CA ASP A 402 16.87 9.70 5.30
C ASP A 402 15.47 9.09 5.07
N TYR A 403 14.43 9.94 4.95
CA TYR A 403 13.07 9.45 4.70
C TYR A 403 12.88 9.05 3.23
N ALA A 404 12.25 7.89 3.02
CA ALA A 404 11.94 7.40 1.68
C ALA A 404 10.79 8.19 1.04
N THR A 405 10.82 8.32 -0.28
CA THR A 405 9.73 8.94 -1.06
C THR A 405 8.68 7.90 -1.41
N MET A 406 7.47 8.09 -0.90
CA MET A 406 6.33 7.21 -1.09
C MET A 406 5.29 7.88 -1.97
N MET A 407 5.41 7.76 -3.29
CA MET A 407 4.49 8.43 -4.21
C MET A 407 3.07 7.90 -4.12
N VAL A 408 2.09 8.81 -4.15
CA VAL A 408 0.67 8.48 -4.07
C VAL A 408 -0.09 9.04 -5.25
N LYS A 409 -0.59 8.14 -6.10
CA LYS A 409 -1.41 8.44 -7.28
C LYS A 409 -2.43 7.33 -7.56
N THR A 410 -3.30 7.53 -8.56
CA THR A 410 -4.21 6.48 -9.01
C THR A 410 -3.46 5.29 -9.60
N HIS A 411 -3.98 4.09 -9.36
CA HIS A 411 -3.49 2.85 -9.97
C HIS A 411 -4.07 2.55 -11.36
N LEU A 412 -4.99 3.38 -11.84
CA LEU A 412 -5.74 3.13 -13.08
C LEU A 412 -5.08 3.76 -14.32
N SER A 413 -3.97 4.46 -14.14
CA SER A 413 -3.23 5.15 -15.20
C SER A 413 -1.77 5.35 -14.78
N LEU A 414 -0.87 5.47 -15.75
CA LEU A 414 0.48 5.99 -15.50
C LEU A 414 0.46 7.43 -14.99
N THR A 415 -0.59 8.19 -15.36
CA THR A 415 -0.77 9.58 -14.91
C THR A 415 -1.54 9.66 -13.59
N HIS A 416 -1.84 10.87 -13.15
CA HIS A 416 -2.75 11.16 -12.03
C HIS A 416 -4.24 11.07 -12.41
N ASP A 417 -4.57 11.03 -13.71
CA ASP A 417 -5.93 10.97 -14.21
C ASP A 417 -6.30 9.52 -14.60
N PRO A 418 -7.27 8.89 -13.92
CA PRO A 418 -7.67 7.52 -14.21
C PRO A 418 -8.33 7.35 -15.61
N ALA A 419 -8.72 8.43 -16.27
CA ALA A 419 -9.30 8.37 -17.61
C ALA A 419 -8.25 8.21 -18.70
N LEU A 420 -7.03 8.66 -18.48
CA LEU A 420 -5.93 8.58 -19.46
C LEU A 420 -5.33 7.17 -19.48
N LYS A 421 -5.49 6.47 -20.59
CA LYS A 421 -5.03 5.08 -20.77
C LYS A 421 -3.78 5.00 -21.66
N GLY A 422 -3.18 3.81 -21.73
CA GLY A 422 -1.96 3.59 -22.53
C GLY A 422 -0.71 4.23 -21.90
N VAL A 423 0.04 4.96 -22.72
CA VAL A 423 1.25 5.71 -22.30
C VAL A 423 1.06 7.18 -22.74
N PRO A 424 0.35 7.99 -21.93
CA PRO A 424 0.11 9.39 -22.23
C PRO A 424 1.40 10.19 -22.34
N LYS A 425 1.41 11.22 -23.20
CA LYS A 425 2.51 12.16 -23.43
C LYS A 425 2.03 13.59 -23.22
N GLY A 426 2.95 14.53 -22.99
CA GLY A 426 2.62 15.95 -22.90
C GLY A 426 1.89 16.31 -21.59
N TRP A 427 2.26 15.72 -20.47
CA TRP A 427 1.59 15.95 -19.19
C TRP A 427 2.58 16.12 -18.01
N SER A 428 2.14 16.85 -17.01
CA SER A 428 2.89 17.04 -15.76
C SER A 428 2.16 16.42 -14.57
N LEU A 429 2.92 15.85 -13.62
CA LEU A 429 2.39 15.26 -12.42
C LEU A 429 2.03 16.35 -11.40
N PRO A 430 0.75 16.55 -11.02
CA PRO A 430 0.38 17.54 -10.01
C PRO A 430 0.66 16.99 -8.62
N ILE A 431 1.39 17.75 -7.79
CA ILE A 431 1.55 17.45 -6.36
C ILE A 431 0.78 18.46 -5.54
N ARG A 432 -0.15 17.98 -4.71
CA ARG A 432 -1.10 18.80 -3.94
C ARG A 432 -0.77 18.87 -2.46
N ASP A 433 -0.09 17.89 -1.91
CA ASP A 433 0.34 17.82 -0.53
C ASP A 433 1.50 16.83 -0.37
N VAL A 434 2.17 16.87 0.79
CA VAL A 434 3.15 15.87 1.22
C VAL A 434 2.74 15.40 2.63
N LEU A 435 2.31 14.16 2.76
CA LEU A 435 2.04 13.56 4.07
C LEU A 435 3.34 13.06 4.70
N ILE A 436 3.40 13.10 6.03
CA ILE A 436 4.58 12.70 6.80
C ILE A 436 4.18 11.48 7.64
N TYR A 437 4.96 10.42 7.52
CA TYR A 437 4.85 9.21 8.32
C TYR A 437 6.20 8.98 9.02
N SER A 438 6.36 9.64 10.18
CA SER A 438 7.66 9.77 10.84
C SER A 438 8.18 8.46 11.43
N GLY A 439 7.31 7.62 11.99
CA GLY A 439 7.68 6.29 12.49
C GLY A 439 8.09 5.34 11.37
N ALA A 440 7.40 5.41 10.22
CA ALA A 440 7.75 4.64 9.02
C ALA A 440 8.94 5.24 8.25
N LYS A 441 9.32 6.49 8.52
CA LYS A 441 10.30 7.28 7.75
C LYS A 441 9.89 7.45 6.28
N PHE A 442 8.64 7.82 6.04
CA PHE A 442 8.11 8.11 4.70
C PHE A 442 7.70 9.56 4.54
N LEU A 443 8.04 10.15 3.40
CA LEU A 443 7.43 11.35 2.86
C LEU A 443 6.55 10.94 1.69
N CYS A 444 5.26 11.27 1.76
CA CYS A 444 4.27 10.83 0.78
C CYS A 444 3.74 12.01 -0.07
N PRO A 445 4.39 12.34 -1.20
CA PRO A 445 3.87 13.31 -2.14
C PRO A 445 2.57 12.79 -2.80
N CYS A 446 1.52 13.61 -2.73
CA CYS A 446 0.17 13.24 -3.15
C CYS A 446 -0.18 13.88 -4.49
N ALA A 447 -0.28 13.07 -5.54
CA ALA A 447 -0.69 13.49 -6.88
C ALA A 447 -2.21 13.51 -7.09
N GLY A 448 -2.99 13.11 -6.11
CA GLY A 448 -4.44 13.07 -6.13
C GLY A 448 -5.07 13.21 -4.75
N THR A 449 -6.40 13.18 -4.69
CA THR A 449 -7.13 13.14 -3.43
C THR A 449 -7.12 11.71 -2.89
N ILE A 450 -6.61 11.54 -1.66
CA ILE A 450 -6.61 10.25 -0.98
C ILE A 450 -7.77 10.19 -0.02
N SER A 451 -8.57 9.15 -0.12
CA SER A 451 -9.61 8.84 0.85
C SER A 451 -9.17 7.66 1.72
N LEU A 452 -8.71 7.95 2.93
CA LEU A 452 -8.29 6.91 3.90
C LEU A 452 -9.48 6.14 4.50
N MET A 453 -10.71 6.62 4.31
CA MET A 453 -11.93 5.91 4.65
C MET A 453 -12.68 5.57 3.36
N PRO A 454 -12.59 4.34 2.86
CA PRO A 454 -13.36 3.89 1.70
C PRO A 454 -14.87 3.97 1.93
N GLY A 455 -15.63 4.08 0.85
CA GLY A 455 -17.08 4.01 0.91
C GLY A 455 -17.59 2.57 0.79
N THR A 456 -18.73 2.28 1.40
CA THR A 456 -19.47 1.04 1.19
C THR A 456 -20.23 1.12 -0.12
N SER A 457 -20.17 0.07 -0.94
CA SER A 457 -20.90 -0.02 -2.21
C SER A 457 -22.42 -0.12 -1.98
N SER A 458 -23.22 0.13 -3.04
CA SER A 458 -24.67 -0.03 -3.02
C SER A 458 -25.11 -1.51 -2.89
N ASP A 459 -24.24 -2.46 -3.29
CA ASP A 459 -24.42 -3.89 -3.06
C ASP A 459 -23.20 -4.46 -2.31
N PRO A 460 -23.16 -4.29 -0.98
CA PRO A 460 -22.02 -4.70 -0.18
C PRO A 460 -22.04 -6.21 0.08
N ALA A 461 -20.85 -6.80 0.22
CA ALA A 461 -20.68 -8.24 0.44
C ALA A 461 -21.41 -8.77 1.70
N PHE A 462 -21.54 -7.95 2.74
CA PHE A 462 -22.22 -8.37 3.97
C PHE A 462 -23.68 -8.78 3.78
N ARG A 463 -24.33 -8.38 2.68
CA ARG A 463 -25.70 -8.83 2.34
C ARG A 463 -25.79 -10.31 1.97
N ARG A 464 -24.67 -10.91 1.62
CA ARG A 464 -24.57 -12.30 1.16
C ARG A 464 -23.91 -13.23 2.18
N VAL A 465 -23.23 -12.66 3.17
CA VAL A 465 -22.54 -13.43 4.21
C VAL A 465 -23.55 -13.81 5.29
N ASP A 466 -23.59 -15.10 5.64
CA ASP A 466 -24.42 -15.64 6.70
C ASP A 466 -23.71 -16.81 7.41
N VAL A 467 -24.27 -17.29 8.49
CA VAL A 467 -23.77 -18.42 9.25
C VAL A 467 -24.85 -19.51 9.41
N ASP A 468 -24.50 -20.73 9.08
CA ASP A 468 -25.32 -21.88 9.47
C ASP A 468 -25.24 -22.05 10.99
N THR A 469 -26.31 -21.71 11.69
CA THR A 469 -26.37 -21.73 13.16
C THR A 469 -26.28 -23.14 13.78
N LYS A 470 -26.43 -24.19 12.99
CA LYS A 470 -26.29 -25.59 13.47
C LYS A 470 -24.86 -26.08 13.39
N THR A 471 -24.14 -25.69 12.34
CA THR A 471 -22.77 -26.16 12.08
C THR A 471 -21.72 -25.11 12.39
N GLY A 472 -22.10 -23.84 12.55
CA GLY A 472 -21.18 -22.71 12.68
C GLY A 472 -20.46 -22.35 11.38
N LYS A 473 -20.82 -22.97 10.24
CA LYS A 473 -20.17 -22.72 8.96
C LYS A 473 -20.57 -21.37 8.38
N VAL A 474 -19.60 -20.52 8.07
CA VAL A 474 -19.82 -19.24 7.39
C VAL A 474 -20.00 -19.49 5.89
N GLN A 475 -20.96 -18.78 5.27
CA GLN A 475 -21.34 -18.88 3.87
C GLN A 475 -21.31 -17.51 3.20
N GLY A 476 -21.18 -17.46 1.88
CA GLY A 476 -21.26 -16.23 1.11
C GLY A 476 -20.07 -15.28 1.22
N ILE A 477 -18.92 -15.76 1.70
CA ILE A 477 -17.68 -14.96 1.75
C ILE A 477 -17.11 -14.72 0.35
N PHE A 478 -17.44 -15.60 -0.62
CA PHE A 478 -17.01 -15.59 -2.01
C PHE A 478 -18.18 -15.63 -2.97
#